data_84df6cd88404c2a90a419ed0bac2baf4
#
_entry.id   84df6cd88404c2a90a419ed0bac2baf4
#
_cell.length_a   1.000
_cell.length_b   1.000
_cell.length_c   1.000
_cell.angle_alpha   90.00
_cell.angle_beta   90.00
_cell.angle_gamma   90.00
#
_symmetry.space_group_name_H-M   'P 1'
#
loop_
_entity.id
_entity.type
_entity.pdbx_description
1 polymer ?
#
loop_
_entity_poly.entity_id
_entity_poly.type
_entity_poly.pdbx_seq_one_letter_code
_entity_poly.pdbx_strand_id
1 'polypeptide(L)'
;MNRLTSWTVGAACTIAAVGGLSALPASAQEVREDRQDLRQDRGDVRQDTRDIRGDRQDIRQDTRDIRNDKQDLVKDTQDVRQDRTALRGARQQLRDAYKSGDPGAVKAARENLQKTRSSLRGDLKDRRGDLRDLHRARQDRRADVRDLHQDKQDRRADERDVRRDRRDLHRDLVARRASRP
;
A
#
# COMPACT_ATOMS: atom_id res chain seq x y z
N MET A 1 9.44 9.35 8.75
CA MET A 1 8.96 9.80 10.09
C MET A 1 8.25 8.62 10.71
N ASN A 2 8.90 8.04 11.76
CA ASN A 2 8.45 6.80 12.38
C ASN A 2 7.24 7.05 13.28
N ARG A 3 6.14 6.38 13.02
CA ARG A 3 5.07 6.21 14.00
C ARG A 3 5.05 4.77 14.46
N LEU A 4 5.70 4.52 15.56
CA LEU A 4 5.55 3.30 16.36
C LEU A 4 4.21 3.38 17.10
N THR A 5 3.22 2.64 16.66
CA THR A 5 2.02 2.37 17.45
C THR A 5 2.26 1.09 18.23
N SER A 6 2.43 1.25 19.54
CA SER A 6 2.54 0.14 20.50
C SER A 6 1.16 -0.49 20.71
N TRP A 7 1.04 -1.74 20.32
CA TRP A 7 -0.11 -2.58 20.66
C TRP A 7 0.19 -3.27 21.99
N THR A 8 -0.54 -2.89 23.02
CA THR A 8 -0.60 -3.63 24.28
C THR A 8 -1.71 -4.65 24.18
N VAL A 9 -1.32 -5.90 23.96
CA VAL A 9 -2.24 -7.04 24.10
C VAL A 9 -2.27 -7.42 25.58
N GLY A 10 -3.38 -7.19 26.21
CA GLY A 10 -3.68 -7.65 27.55
C GLY A 10 -5.02 -8.36 27.56
N ALA A 11 -5.01 -9.67 27.46
CA ALA A 11 -6.19 -10.47 27.75
C ALA A 11 -5.75 -11.76 28.44
N ALA A 12 -5.84 -11.78 29.75
CA ALA A 12 -5.80 -13.02 30.55
C ALA A 12 -7.24 -13.46 30.79
N CYS A 13 -7.72 -14.45 30.03
CA CYS A 13 -8.96 -15.15 30.34
C CYS A 13 -8.64 -16.40 31.13
N THR A 14 -8.91 -16.40 32.43
CA THR A 14 -8.96 -17.58 33.28
C THR A 14 -10.29 -18.30 33.08
N ILE A 15 -10.24 -19.50 32.53
CA ILE A 15 -11.41 -20.38 32.43
C ILE A 15 -11.49 -21.21 33.69
N ALA A 16 -12.51 -20.98 34.49
CA ALA A 16 -12.93 -21.91 35.56
C ALA A 16 -14.15 -22.68 35.07
N ALA A 17 -13.96 -23.98 34.87
CA ALA A 17 -15.06 -24.92 34.59
C ALA A 17 -15.69 -25.39 35.89
N VAL A 18 -16.96 -25.13 36.10
CA VAL A 18 -17.79 -25.89 37.04
C VAL A 18 -19.19 -26.01 36.46
N GLY A 19 -19.67 -27.26 36.42
CA GLY A 19 -20.94 -27.63 35.82
C GLY A 19 -22.17 -27.25 36.64
N GLY A 20 -23.29 -27.33 35.98
CA GLY A 20 -24.62 -27.11 36.56
C GLY A 20 -25.30 -25.90 35.88
N LEU A 21 -25.85 -26.12 34.69
CA LEU A 21 -26.65 -25.11 33.98
C LEU A 21 -28.06 -24.98 34.62
N SER A 22 -28.10 -24.31 35.74
CA SER A 22 -29.29 -23.54 36.08
C SER A 22 -29.18 -22.24 35.31
N ALA A 23 -29.94 -22.06 34.25
CA ALA A 23 -30.01 -20.80 33.52
C ALA A 23 -30.55 -19.72 34.47
N LEU A 24 -29.67 -19.01 35.14
CA LEU A 24 -30.03 -17.84 35.92
C LEU A 24 -30.62 -16.79 34.95
N PRO A 25 -31.69 -16.12 35.31
CA PRO A 25 -32.23 -15.08 34.46
C PRO A 25 -31.21 -13.98 34.26
N ALA A 26 -30.92 -13.66 32.99
CA ALA A 26 -29.99 -12.61 32.65
C ALA A 26 -30.35 -11.31 33.37
N SER A 27 -29.36 -10.72 34.03
CA SER A 27 -29.57 -9.46 34.74
C SER A 27 -29.86 -8.32 33.76
N ALA A 28 -30.47 -7.27 34.22
CA ALA A 28 -30.66 -6.09 33.37
C ALA A 28 -29.33 -5.45 32.95
N GLN A 29 -28.27 -5.76 33.68
CA GLN A 29 -26.91 -5.29 33.43
C GLN A 29 -26.26 -6.08 32.27
N GLU A 30 -26.37 -7.41 32.28
CA GLU A 30 -25.84 -8.29 31.18
C GLU A 30 -26.45 -7.88 29.83
N VAL A 31 -27.78 -7.69 29.76
CA VAL A 31 -28.46 -7.21 28.53
C VAL A 31 -27.96 -5.83 28.08
N ARG A 32 -27.50 -4.97 29.01
CA ARG A 32 -26.94 -3.67 28.63
C ARG A 32 -25.52 -3.81 28.10
N GLU A 33 -24.71 -4.66 28.69
CA GLU A 33 -23.38 -5.00 28.29
C GLU A 33 -23.39 -5.61 26.89
N ASP A 34 -24.15 -6.65 26.62
CA ASP A 34 -24.37 -7.25 25.31
C ASP A 34 -24.77 -6.25 24.23
N ARG A 35 -25.60 -5.29 24.58
CA ARG A 35 -25.98 -4.22 23.63
C ARG A 35 -24.86 -3.24 23.35
N GLN A 36 -24.01 -3.02 24.32
CA GLN A 36 -22.86 -2.17 24.17
C GLN A 36 -21.82 -2.85 23.28
N ASP A 37 -21.52 -4.12 23.53
CA ASP A 37 -20.59 -4.92 22.76
C ASP A 37 -21.06 -5.04 21.30
N LEU A 38 -22.32 -5.38 21.08
CA LEU A 38 -22.90 -5.40 19.73
C LEU A 38 -22.85 -4.05 19.00
N ARG A 39 -22.86 -2.91 19.73
CA ARG A 39 -22.70 -1.60 19.10
C ARG A 39 -21.24 -1.34 18.72
N GLN A 40 -20.32 -1.76 19.56
CA GLN A 40 -18.89 -1.66 19.32
C GLN A 40 -18.50 -2.48 18.12
N ASP A 41 -18.79 -3.78 18.08
CA ASP A 41 -18.50 -4.69 16.98
C ASP A 41 -19.06 -4.20 15.63
N ARG A 42 -20.27 -3.63 15.66
CA ARG A 42 -20.81 -2.98 14.46
C ARG A 42 -20.07 -1.72 14.06
N GLY A 43 -19.44 -1.04 15.02
CA GLY A 43 -18.54 0.08 14.79
C GLY A 43 -17.30 -0.39 14.08
N ASP A 44 -16.71 -1.47 14.55
CA ASP A 44 -15.48 -2.06 14.04
C ASP A 44 -15.67 -2.60 12.63
N VAL A 45 -16.74 -3.37 12.35
CA VAL A 45 -17.13 -3.79 10.98
C VAL A 45 -17.28 -2.60 10.01
N ARG A 46 -17.79 -1.47 10.50
CA ARG A 46 -17.90 -0.26 9.66
C ARG A 46 -16.56 0.39 9.40
N GLN A 47 -15.69 0.37 10.40
CA GLN A 47 -14.32 0.88 10.26
C GLN A 47 -13.54 0.06 9.24
N ASP A 48 -13.48 -1.26 9.40
CA ASP A 48 -12.81 -2.19 8.47
C ASP A 48 -13.35 -2.05 7.04
N THR A 49 -14.67 -1.80 6.93
CA THR A 49 -15.26 -1.56 5.59
C THR A 49 -14.77 -0.28 4.95
N ARG A 50 -14.43 0.75 5.74
CA ARG A 50 -13.82 2.00 5.22
C ARG A 50 -12.38 1.77 4.83
N ASP A 51 -11.63 1.08 5.68
CA ASP A 51 -10.22 0.78 5.48
C ASP A 51 -10.02 -0.08 4.22
N ILE A 52 -10.82 -1.14 4.05
CA ILE A 52 -10.88 -1.94 2.80
C ILE A 52 -11.20 -1.08 1.55
N ARG A 53 -11.98 -0.02 1.69
CA ARG A 53 -12.25 0.88 0.56
C ARG A 53 -11.07 1.79 0.25
N GLY A 54 -10.41 2.28 1.30
CA GLY A 54 -9.16 3.03 1.20
C GLY A 54 -8.10 2.23 0.47
N ASP A 55 -7.74 1.05 0.98
CA ASP A 55 -6.74 0.16 0.40
C ASP A 55 -7.00 -0.16 -1.08
N ARG A 56 -8.26 -0.39 -1.42
CA ARG A 56 -8.62 -0.60 -2.83
C ARG A 56 -8.40 0.63 -3.70
N GLN A 57 -8.55 1.81 -3.14
CA GLN A 57 -8.29 3.06 -3.85
C GLN A 57 -6.79 3.24 -4.04
N ASP A 58 -6.01 3.00 -3.00
CA ASP A 58 -4.56 3.11 -2.99
C ASP A 58 -3.93 2.10 -3.96
N ILE A 59 -4.34 0.84 -3.94
CA ILE A 59 -3.94 -0.19 -4.92
C ILE A 59 -4.25 0.22 -6.36
N ARG A 60 -5.38 0.90 -6.59
CA ARG A 60 -5.71 1.40 -7.94
C ARG A 60 -4.81 2.55 -8.36
N GLN A 61 -4.48 3.43 -7.42
CA GLN A 61 -3.57 4.54 -7.67
C GLN A 61 -2.17 4.01 -7.97
N ASP A 62 -1.62 3.17 -7.12
CA ASP A 62 -0.31 2.53 -7.31
C ASP A 62 -0.21 1.78 -8.65
N THR A 63 -1.33 1.15 -9.04
CA THR A 63 -1.38 0.46 -10.34
C THR A 63 -1.28 1.43 -11.52
N ARG A 64 -1.82 2.63 -11.38
CA ARG A 64 -1.70 3.70 -12.39
C ARG A 64 -0.27 4.24 -12.42
N ASP A 65 0.29 4.51 -11.25
CA ASP A 65 1.63 5.06 -11.10
C ASP A 65 2.67 4.08 -11.66
N ILE A 66 2.60 2.80 -11.32
CA ILE A 66 3.43 1.74 -11.92
C ILE A 66 3.29 1.69 -13.45
N ARG A 67 2.11 2.00 -13.98
CA ARG A 67 1.91 2.03 -15.44
C ARG A 67 2.57 3.24 -16.08
N ASN A 68 2.45 4.40 -15.45
CA ASN A 68 3.08 5.63 -15.89
C ASN A 68 4.61 5.51 -15.84
N ASP A 69 5.17 5.07 -14.71
CA ASP A 69 6.59 4.84 -14.52
C ASP A 69 7.19 3.90 -15.59
N LYS A 70 6.42 2.86 -15.96
CA LYS A 70 6.85 1.98 -17.06
C LYS A 70 6.88 2.68 -18.40
N GLN A 71 5.92 3.57 -18.67
CA GLN A 71 5.90 4.34 -19.92
C GLN A 71 7.07 5.33 -19.97
N ASP A 72 7.35 6.00 -18.86
CA ASP A 72 8.47 6.93 -18.77
C ASP A 72 9.80 6.20 -18.90
N LEU A 73 9.96 5.04 -18.26
CA LEU A 73 11.14 4.20 -18.43
C LEU A 73 11.36 3.73 -19.89
N VAL A 74 10.28 3.53 -20.67
CA VAL A 74 10.38 3.21 -22.09
C VAL A 74 10.91 4.41 -22.89
N LYS A 75 10.40 5.63 -22.60
CA LYS A 75 10.88 6.87 -23.22
C LYS A 75 12.36 7.10 -22.91
N ASP A 76 12.74 7.06 -21.64
CA ASP A 76 14.13 7.21 -21.21
C ASP A 76 15.07 6.22 -21.89
N THR A 77 14.58 4.99 -22.10
CA THR A 77 15.36 3.98 -22.81
C THR A 77 15.56 4.35 -24.27
N GLN A 78 14.58 4.99 -24.90
CA GLN A 78 14.69 5.50 -26.27
C GLN A 78 15.66 6.69 -26.33
N ASP A 79 15.54 7.63 -25.40
CA ASP A 79 16.38 8.82 -25.33
C ASP A 79 17.86 8.43 -25.11
N VAL A 80 18.14 7.52 -24.20
CA VAL A 80 19.47 6.95 -23.99
C VAL A 80 20.01 6.28 -25.27
N ARG A 81 19.18 5.64 -26.09
CA ARG A 81 19.60 5.05 -27.37
C ARG A 81 19.92 6.12 -28.40
N GLN A 82 19.09 7.16 -28.48
CA GLN A 82 19.31 8.31 -29.37
C GLN A 82 20.61 9.03 -29.01
N ASP A 83 20.82 9.33 -27.74
CA ASP A 83 22.00 9.99 -27.22
C ASP A 83 23.29 9.18 -27.47
N ARG A 84 23.21 7.85 -27.31
CA ARG A 84 24.35 6.98 -27.67
C ARG A 84 24.68 7.06 -29.15
N THR A 85 23.68 7.18 -30.00
CA THR A 85 23.89 7.34 -31.46
C THR A 85 24.48 8.72 -31.76
N ALA A 86 23.92 9.78 -31.17
CA ALA A 86 24.44 11.14 -31.25
C ALA A 86 25.89 11.22 -30.77
N LEU A 87 26.23 10.54 -29.66
CA LEU A 87 27.59 10.49 -29.14
C LEU A 87 28.60 9.82 -30.13
N ARG A 88 28.14 8.76 -30.82
CA ARG A 88 28.96 8.13 -31.86
C ARG A 88 29.19 9.10 -33.01
N GLY A 89 28.16 9.81 -33.47
CA GLY A 89 28.28 10.84 -34.51
C GLY A 89 29.21 11.99 -34.09
N ALA A 90 29.04 12.52 -32.89
CA ALA A 90 29.91 13.59 -32.37
C ALA A 90 31.40 13.16 -32.27
N ARG A 91 31.63 11.90 -31.90
CA ARG A 91 33.02 11.35 -31.92
C ARG A 91 33.58 11.24 -33.35
N GLN A 92 32.76 10.89 -34.31
CA GLN A 92 33.18 10.84 -35.72
C GLN A 92 33.49 12.25 -36.22
N GLN A 93 32.59 13.21 -35.98
CA GLN A 93 32.79 14.62 -36.34
C GLN A 93 34.11 15.17 -35.74
N LEU A 94 34.41 14.84 -34.50
CA LEU A 94 35.65 15.26 -33.89
C LEU A 94 36.87 14.63 -34.57
N ARG A 95 36.83 13.37 -34.98
CA ARG A 95 37.89 12.71 -35.73
C ARG A 95 38.13 13.36 -37.11
N ASP A 96 37.03 13.69 -37.79
CA ASP A 96 37.10 14.28 -39.12
C ASP A 96 37.58 15.73 -39.04
N ALA A 97 37.18 16.50 -38.01
CA ALA A 97 37.73 17.81 -37.72
C ALA A 97 39.25 17.79 -37.46
N TYR A 98 39.75 16.79 -36.73
CA TYR A 98 41.20 16.63 -36.57
C TYR A 98 41.93 16.32 -37.89
N LYS A 99 41.32 15.54 -38.76
CA LYS A 99 41.90 15.22 -40.07
C LYS A 99 41.93 16.43 -41.00
N SER A 100 40.96 17.33 -40.91
CA SER A 100 40.93 18.56 -41.70
C SER A 100 41.97 19.60 -41.27
N GLY A 101 42.51 19.49 -40.06
CA GLY A 101 43.48 20.45 -39.51
C GLY A 101 42.91 21.82 -39.17
N ASP A 102 41.59 22.02 -39.28
CA ASP A 102 40.93 23.29 -38.94
C ASP A 102 40.71 23.43 -37.42
N PRO A 103 41.39 24.37 -36.75
CA PRO A 103 41.23 24.58 -35.30
C PRO A 103 39.79 24.99 -34.90
N GLY A 104 39.08 25.72 -35.77
CA GLY A 104 37.68 26.14 -35.52
C GLY A 104 36.74 24.92 -35.51
N ALA A 105 36.88 24.06 -36.52
CA ALA A 105 36.11 22.82 -36.59
C ALA A 105 36.41 21.88 -35.41
N VAL A 106 37.66 21.77 -34.97
CA VAL A 106 38.04 20.98 -33.80
C VAL A 106 37.38 21.54 -32.52
N LYS A 107 37.37 22.84 -32.31
CA LYS A 107 36.74 23.49 -31.16
C LYS A 107 35.26 23.19 -31.16
N ALA A 108 34.54 23.44 -32.26
CA ALA A 108 33.10 23.19 -32.38
C ALA A 108 32.75 21.71 -32.15
N ALA A 109 33.52 20.80 -32.70
CA ALA A 109 33.30 19.36 -32.50
C ALA A 109 33.53 18.90 -31.07
N ARG A 110 34.51 19.50 -30.36
CA ARG A 110 34.70 19.24 -28.90
C ARG A 110 33.53 19.72 -28.07
N GLU A 111 33.02 20.91 -28.34
CA GLU A 111 31.84 21.48 -27.64
C GLU A 111 30.60 20.61 -27.88
N ASN A 112 30.37 20.18 -29.13
CA ASN A 112 29.27 19.26 -29.45
C ASN A 112 29.41 17.91 -28.70
N LEU A 113 30.62 17.32 -28.71
CA LEU A 113 30.88 16.09 -27.96
C LEU A 113 30.65 16.24 -26.47
N GLN A 114 31.05 17.37 -25.88
CA GLN A 114 30.81 17.65 -24.46
C GLN A 114 29.31 17.79 -24.15
N LYS A 115 28.58 18.52 -24.99
CA LYS A 115 27.12 18.67 -24.87
C LYS A 115 26.43 17.32 -24.93
N THR A 116 26.72 16.50 -25.93
CA THR A 116 26.11 15.17 -26.10
C THR A 116 26.45 14.22 -24.94
N ARG A 117 27.67 14.33 -24.37
CA ARG A 117 28.02 13.55 -23.18
C ARG A 117 27.24 13.98 -21.94
N SER A 118 27.00 15.28 -21.80
CA SER A 118 26.19 15.77 -20.65
C SER A 118 24.72 15.36 -20.76
N SER A 119 24.14 15.41 -21.98
CA SER A 119 22.81 14.89 -22.26
C SER A 119 22.69 13.42 -21.86
N LEU A 120 23.54 12.56 -22.44
CA LEU A 120 23.54 11.13 -22.11
C LEU A 120 23.69 10.83 -20.61
N ARG A 121 24.47 11.65 -19.88
CA ARG A 121 24.60 11.50 -18.42
C ARG A 121 23.29 11.86 -17.70
N GLY A 122 22.61 12.90 -18.17
CA GLY A 122 21.27 13.28 -17.69
C GLY A 122 20.30 12.12 -17.83
N ASP A 123 20.08 11.67 -19.07
CA ASP A 123 19.14 10.59 -19.39
C ASP A 123 19.43 9.28 -18.63
N LEU A 124 20.71 8.94 -18.45
CA LEU A 124 21.10 7.79 -17.65
C LEU A 124 20.79 7.98 -16.15
N LYS A 125 20.86 9.21 -15.66
CA LYS A 125 20.49 9.52 -14.25
C LYS A 125 18.99 9.46 -14.06
N ASP A 126 18.24 10.03 -14.99
CA ASP A 126 16.78 10.07 -14.95
C ASP A 126 16.22 8.64 -15.03
N ARG A 127 16.68 7.85 -15.99
CA ARG A 127 16.34 6.43 -16.09
C ARG A 127 16.64 5.61 -14.82
N ARG A 128 17.72 5.95 -14.09
CA ARG A 128 18.01 5.30 -12.79
C ARG A 128 17.06 5.77 -11.69
N GLY A 129 16.58 7.02 -11.79
CA GLY A 129 15.52 7.56 -10.93
C GLY A 129 14.25 6.75 -11.11
N ASP A 130 13.76 6.69 -12.33
CA ASP A 130 12.50 6.01 -12.69
C ASP A 130 12.51 4.52 -12.33
N LEU A 131 13.66 3.84 -12.51
CA LEU A 131 13.79 2.45 -12.06
C LEU A 131 13.64 2.31 -10.54
N ARG A 132 14.13 3.27 -9.75
CA ARG A 132 13.99 3.25 -8.29
C ARG A 132 12.55 3.54 -7.88
N ASP A 133 11.92 4.50 -8.54
CA ASP A 133 10.54 4.89 -8.25
C ASP A 133 9.57 3.78 -8.63
N LEU A 134 9.74 3.14 -9.78
CA LEU A 134 9.02 1.93 -10.16
C LEU A 134 9.20 0.78 -9.14
N HIS A 135 10.41 0.65 -8.57
CA HIS A 135 10.65 -0.39 -7.57
C HIS A 135 9.91 -0.08 -6.26
N ARG A 136 9.91 1.18 -5.80
CA ARG A 136 9.16 1.65 -4.63
C ARG A 136 7.66 1.45 -4.83
N ALA A 137 7.10 1.97 -5.92
CA ALA A 137 5.68 1.82 -6.22
C ALA A 137 5.21 0.35 -6.24
N ARG A 138 6.07 -0.57 -6.69
CA ARG A 138 5.78 -2.00 -6.61
C ARG A 138 5.83 -2.57 -5.19
N GLN A 139 6.69 -2.03 -4.33
CA GLN A 139 6.75 -2.43 -2.92
C GLN A 139 5.55 -1.93 -2.15
N ASP A 140 5.17 -0.66 -2.37
CA ASP A 140 4.03 -0.02 -1.74
C ASP A 140 2.75 -0.77 -2.11
N ARG A 141 2.52 -1.00 -3.40
CA ARG A 141 1.38 -1.82 -3.84
C ARG A 141 1.33 -3.22 -3.23
N ARG A 142 2.49 -3.85 -2.97
CA ARG A 142 2.52 -5.17 -2.31
C ARG A 142 2.18 -5.08 -0.82
N ALA A 143 2.51 -3.96 -0.18
CA ALA A 143 2.11 -3.68 1.19
C ALA A 143 0.60 -3.51 1.27
N ASP A 144 0.03 -2.62 0.45
CA ASP A 144 -1.41 -2.35 0.41
C ASP A 144 -2.24 -3.60 0.11
N VAL A 145 -1.75 -4.50 -0.76
CA VAL A 145 -2.43 -5.78 -1.03
C VAL A 145 -2.41 -6.69 0.20
N ARG A 146 -1.35 -6.65 1.01
CA ARG A 146 -1.29 -7.44 2.26
C ARG A 146 -2.23 -6.85 3.31
N ASP A 147 -2.24 -5.53 3.44
CA ASP A 147 -3.08 -4.81 4.38
C ASP A 147 -4.56 -5.02 4.04
N LEU A 148 -4.94 -4.88 2.77
CA LEU A 148 -6.26 -5.25 2.28
C LEU A 148 -6.67 -6.70 2.59
N HIS A 149 -5.71 -7.63 2.58
CA HIS A 149 -5.99 -9.03 2.89
C HIS A 149 -6.24 -9.21 4.40
N GLN A 150 -5.47 -8.53 5.23
CA GLN A 150 -5.63 -8.52 6.69
C GLN A 150 -6.97 -7.90 7.07
N ASP A 151 -7.29 -6.70 6.59
CA ASP A 151 -8.55 -6.01 6.87
C ASP A 151 -9.79 -6.84 6.50
N LYS A 152 -9.68 -7.61 5.41
CA LYS A 152 -10.76 -8.55 5.05
C LYS A 152 -10.89 -9.72 6.02
N GLN A 153 -9.79 -10.16 6.63
CA GLN A 153 -9.82 -11.22 7.64
C GLN A 153 -10.41 -10.69 8.93
N ASP A 154 -9.98 -9.51 9.35
CA ASP A 154 -10.44 -8.84 10.56
C ASP A 154 -11.94 -8.55 10.47
N ARG A 155 -12.39 -7.94 9.38
CA ARG A 155 -13.83 -7.75 9.13
C ARG A 155 -14.65 -9.04 9.18
N ARG A 156 -14.11 -10.16 8.69
CA ARG A 156 -14.81 -11.45 8.78
C ARG A 156 -14.85 -12.00 10.20
N ALA A 157 -13.86 -11.68 11.03
CA ALA A 157 -13.85 -12.02 12.44
C ALA A 157 -14.93 -11.21 13.17
N ASP A 158 -14.94 -9.90 13.00
CA ASP A 158 -15.91 -8.99 13.60
C ASP A 158 -17.35 -9.32 13.18
N GLU A 159 -17.56 -9.65 11.90
CA GLU A 159 -18.88 -10.11 11.43
C GLU A 159 -19.34 -11.41 12.12
N ARG A 160 -18.40 -12.28 12.53
CA ARG A 160 -18.74 -13.50 13.30
C ARG A 160 -19.07 -13.16 14.74
N ASP A 161 -18.35 -12.20 15.32
CA ASP A 161 -18.57 -11.77 16.69
C ASP A 161 -19.91 -11.01 16.81
N VAL A 162 -20.22 -10.10 15.89
CA VAL A 162 -21.57 -9.50 15.76
C VAL A 162 -22.69 -10.55 15.71
N ARG A 163 -22.47 -11.66 14.99
CA ARG A 163 -23.48 -12.73 14.90
C ARG A 163 -23.60 -13.53 16.19
N ARG A 164 -22.51 -13.68 16.94
CA ARG A 164 -22.46 -14.36 18.25
C ARG A 164 -23.20 -13.51 19.27
N ASP A 165 -22.81 -12.26 19.42
CA ASP A 165 -23.39 -11.31 20.38
C ASP A 165 -24.89 -11.10 20.13
N ARG A 166 -25.29 -11.04 18.86
CA ARG A 166 -26.72 -10.97 18.55
C ARG A 166 -27.51 -12.20 18.99
N ARG A 167 -26.91 -13.40 18.95
CA ARG A 167 -27.53 -14.64 19.42
C ARG A 167 -27.61 -14.66 20.94
N ASP A 168 -26.54 -14.23 21.59
CA ASP A 168 -26.46 -14.21 23.06
C ASP A 168 -27.43 -13.17 23.63
N LEU A 169 -27.43 -11.95 23.09
CA LEU A 169 -28.46 -10.94 23.43
C LEU A 169 -29.90 -11.45 23.23
N HIS A 170 -30.15 -12.20 22.15
CA HIS A 170 -31.48 -12.77 21.92
C HIS A 170 -31.84 -13.81 22.99
N ARG A 171 -30.92 -14.68 23.38
CA ARG A 171 -31.07 -15.70 24.42
C ARG A 171 -31.37 -15.05 25.75
N ASP A 172 -30.65 -14.00 26.12
CA ASP A 172 -30.82 -13.29 27.38
C ASP A 172 -32.12 -12.52 27.45
N LEU A 173 -32.57 -11.93 26.37
CA LEU A 173 -33.88 -11.30 26.27
C LEU A 173 -35.02 -12.30 26.41
N VAL A 174 -34.89 -13.52 25.87
CA VAL A 174 -35.90 -14.59 26.03
C VAL A 174 -35.90 -15.10 27.45
N ALA A 175 -34.76 -15.38 28.07
CA ALA A 175 -34.63 -15.81 29.44
C ALA A 175 -35.25 -14.78 30.40
N ARG A 176 -34.98 -13.50 30.20
CA ARG A 176 -35.56 -12.41 30.98
C ARG A 176 -37.10 -12.29 30.86
N ARG A 177 -37.61 -12.58 29.65
CA ARG A 177 -39.09 -12.58 29.47
C ARG A 177 -39.76 -13.75 30.23
N ALA A 178 -39.12 -14.93 30.20
CA ALA A 178 -39.62 -16.12 30.89
C ALA A 178 -39.57 -16.02 32.41
N SER A 179 -38.69 -15.19 32.97
CA SER A 179 -38.54 -14.95 34.41
C SER A 179 -39.41 -13.81 34.98
N ARG A 180 -40.18 -13.14 34.14
CA ARG A 180 -41.14 -12.16 34.62
C ARG A 180 -42.45 -12.86 35.08
N PRO A 181 -42.86 -12.68 36.33
CA PRO A 181 -44.12 -13.22 36.82
C PRO A 181 -45.33 -12.64 36.11
#